data_1cfd399035abb8d4aebcc7e8529cea83
#
_entry.id   1cfd399035abb8d4aebcc7e8529cea83
#
_cell.length_a   1.000
_cell.length_b   1.000
_cell.length_c   1.000
_cell.angle_alpha   90.00
_cell.angle_beta   90.00
_cell.angle_gamma   90.00
#
_symmetry.space_group_name_H-M   'P 1'
#
loop_
_entity.id
_entity.type
_entity.pdbx_description
1 polymer ?
#
loop_
_entity_poly.entity_id
_entity_poly.type
_entity_poly.pdbx_seq_one_letter_code
_entity_poly.pdbx_strand_id
1 'polypeptide(L)'
;PRGRRQRDVSTFLGQLYEAHHRERRNSGDFVFVPERIPLFQDAIGQGGHVLDLGCRSGALTRHFLEGNEVVGVDVDRAALAKAEQLGITPVVADVDEPLPLDSETFDVVVAGELLEHVRFPSALVGEVRRVLRPDGVFVGSVPNAFRVQNRLRFARGLQPERDATHLHMFTPAGIRALLADFTGVRITPLGGRYRRLHARLLSQDLVFSAIRTA
;
A
#
# COMPACT_ATOMS: atom_id res chain seq x y z
N PRO A 1 3.97 14.63 38.76
CA PRO A 1 4.47 14.00 37.58
C PRO A 1 3.55 12.82 37.28
N ARG A 2 2.56 13.06 36.42
CA ARG A 2 1.65 12.00 35.98
C ARG A 2 2.18 11.49 34.62
N GLY A 3 2.96 10.40 34.64
CA GLY A 3 3.26 9.62 33.45
C GLY A 3 1.96 9.10 32.84
N ARG A 4 1.48 9.73 31.77
CA ARG A 4 0.49 9.11 30.89
C ARG A 4 1.17 7.87 30.32
N ARG A 5 0.72 6.69 30.74
CA ARG A 5 0.98 5.45 30.03
C ARG A 5 0.40 5.64 28.62
N GLN A 6 1.29 5.90 27.67
CA GLN A 6 0.97 5.75 26.27
C GLN A 6 0.57 4.27 26.12
N ARG A 7 -0.72 4.00 26.07
CA ARG A 7 -1.21 2.66 25.74
C ARG A 7 -0.63 2.33 24.38
N ASP A 8 0.02 1.20 24.31
CA ASP A 8 0.67 0.73 23.09
C ASP A 8 -0.41 0.48 22.03
N VAL A 9 -0.80 1.54 21.33
CA VAL A 9 -1.84 1.55 20.28
C VAL A 9 -1.43 0.59 19.17
N SER A 10 -0.12 0.48 18.91
CA SER A 10 0.44 -0.44 17.93
C SER A 10 0.11 -1.89 18.25
N THR A 11 0.10 -2.27 19.53
CA THR A 11 -0.23 -3.64 19.97
C THR A 11 -1.72 -3.94 19.78
N PHE A 12 -2.62 -2.97 20.06
CA PHE A 12 -4.07 -3.16 19.87
C PHE A 12 -4.44 -3.26 18.39
N LEU A 13 -3.92 -2.36 17.55
CA LEU A 13 -4.15 -2.40 16.11
C LEU A 13 -3.55 -3.67 15.50
N GLY A 14 -2.32 -4.05 15.89
CA GLY A 14 -1.70 -5.31 15.46
C GLY A 14 -2.60 -6.52 15.75
N GLN A 15 -3.17 -6.62 16.97
CA GLN A 15 -4.08 -7.69 17.35
C GLN A 15 -5.39 -7.67 16.52
N LEU A 16 -5.93 -6.48 16.23
CA LEU A 16 -7.13 -6.32 15.42
C LEU A 16 -6.89 -6.79 13.98
N TYR A 17 -5.76 -6.39 13.37
CA TYR A 17 -5.37 -6.82 12.03
C TYR A 17 -5.05 -8.32 11.97
N GLU A 18 -4.34 -8.87 12.96
CA GLU A 18 -4.11 -10.31 13.07
C GLU A 18 -5.43 -11.10 13.14
N ALA A 19 -6.39 -10.64 13.95
CA ALA A 19 -7.70 -11.28 14.07
C ALA A 19 -8.45 -11.25 12.73
N HIS A 20 -8.50 -10.10 12.06
CA HIS A 20 -9.13 -9.92 10.76
C HIS A 20 -8.56 -10.85 9.69
N HIS A 21 -7.23 -10.96 9.63
CA HIS A 21 -6.55 -11.82 8.66
C HIS A 21 -6.71 -13.31 8.96
N ARG A 22 -6.79 -13.67 10.23
CA ARG A 22 -7.04 -15.05 10.68
C ARG A 22 -8.45 -15.51 10.30
N GLU A 23 -9.46 -14.66 10.50
CA GLU A 23 -10.85 -14.95 10.13
C GLU A 23 -11.02 -15.16 8.62
N ARG A 24 -10.31 -14.42 7.79
CA ARG A 24 -10.37 -14.53 6.33
C ARG A 24 -9.54 -15.66 5.74
N ARG A 25 -8.84 -16.46 6.53
CA ARG A 25 -7.83 -17.45 6.08
C ARG A 25 -6.81 -16.85 5.12
N ASN A 26 -6.61 -15.55 5.20
CA ASN A 26 -5.68 -14.83 4.37
C ASN A 26 -4.39 -14.66 5.14
N SER A 27 -3.46 -15.59 4.93
CA SER A 27 -2.15 -15.57 5.58
C SER A 27 -1.30 -14.35 5.16
N GLY A 28 -1.73 -13.63 4.10
CA GLY A 28 -0.93 -12.58 3.50
C GLY A 28 0.31 -13.09 2.77
N ASP A 29 0.37 -14.40 2.55
CA ASP A 29 1.54 -15.06 1.97
C ASP A 29 1.51 -15.09 0.42
N PHE A 30 0.51 -14.43 -0.21
CA PHE A 30 0.41 -14.35 -1.66
C PHE A 30 -0.17 -13.00 -2.14
N VAL A 31 0.13 -12.68 -3.39
CA VAL A 31 -0.34 -11.46 -4.08
C VAL A 31 -1.62 -11.79 -4.84
N PHE A 32 -2.74 -11.12 -4.51
CA PHE A 32 -4.05 -11.39 -5.12
C PHE A 32 -4.12 -11.10 -6.62
N VAL A 33 -3.39 -10.09 -7.09
CA VAL A 33 -3.32 -9.72 -8.50
C VAL A 33 -1.85 -9.74 -8.91
N PRO A 34 -1.31 -10.92 -9.27
CA PRO A 34 0.12 -11.06 -9.58
C PRO A 34 0.57 -10.24 -10.79
N GLU A 35 -0.35 -9.84 -11.67
CA GLU A 35 -0.05 -8.95 -12.81
C GLU A 35 0.48 -7.58 -12.40
N ARG A 36 0.36 -7.19 -11.11
CA ARG A 36 0.96 -5.96 -10.58
C ARG A 36 2.48 -6.07 -10.41
N ILE A 37 3.01 -7.29 -10.19
CA ILE A 37 4.41 -7.51 -9.86
C ILE A 37 5.35 -6.88 -10.90
N PRO A 38 5.20 -7.10 -12.22
CA PRO A 38 6.08 -6.47 -13.21
C PRO A 38 6.05 -4.94 -13.15
N LEU A 39 4.89 -4.33 -12.91
CA LEU A 39 4.78 -2.87 -12.82
C LEU A 39 5.49 -2.30 -11.58
N PHE A 40 5.47 -3.04 -10.47
CA PHE A 40 6.22 -2.66 -9.28
C PHE A 40 7.72 -2.83 -9.53
N GLN A 41 8.16 -3.94 -10.11
CA GLN A 41 9.56 -4.18 -10.47
C GLN A 41 10.10 -3.11 -11.43
N ASP A 42 9.34 -2.74 -12.46
CA ASP A 42 9.71 -1.69 -13.41
C ASP A 42 9.83 -0.31 -12.74
N ALA A 43 8.96 0.00 -11.79
CA ALA A 43 8.97 1.28 -11.09
C ALA A 43 10.06 1.36 -10.02
N ILE A 44 10.38 0.24 -9.38
CA ILE A 44 11.38 0.16 -8.28
C ILE A 44 12.79 0.10 -8.86
N GLY A 45 13.01 -0.71 -9.91
CA GLY A 45 14.35 -0.95 -10.45
C GLY A 45 15.22 -1.81 -9.52
N GLN A 46 16.53 -1.59 -9.60
CA GLN A 46 17.54 -2.29 -8.79
C GLN A 46 18.58 -1.32 -8.24
N GLY A 47 19.23 -1.71 -7.13
CA GLY A 47 20.29 -0.92 -6.48
C GLY A 47 19.78 0.22 -5.64
N GLY A 48 18.47 0.23 -5.31
CA GLY A 48 17.82 1.28 -4.54
C GLY A 48 17.58 0.93 -3.07
N HIS A 49 17.39 1.99 -2.26
CA HIS A 49 16.89 1.89 -0.90
C HIS A 49 15.37 2.04 -0.92
N VAL A 50 14.66 0.97 -0.64
CA VAL A 50 13.22 0.84 -0.82
C VAL A 50 12.50 0.76 0.52
N LEU A 51 11.43 1.53 0.68
CA LEU A 51 10.51 1.42 1.81
C LEU A 51 9.21 0.76 1.36
N ASP A 52 8.81 -0.34 1.99
CA ASP A 52 7.52 -0.99 1.76
C ASP A 52 6.58 -0.77 2.95
N LEU A 53 5.55 0.05 2.74
CA LEU A 53 4.54 0.38 3.74
C LEU A 53 3.42 -0.65 3.72
N GLY A 54 3.12 -1.25 4.88
CA GLY A 54 2.16 -2.35 4.99
C GLY A 54 2.71 -3.64 4.38
N CYS A 55 4.02 -3.89 4.52
CA CYS A 55 4.71 -5.03 3.88
C CYS A 55 4.25 -6.39 4.39
N ARG A 56 3.64 -6.46 5.57
CA ARG A 56 3.20 -7.69 6.24
C ARG A 56 4.31 -8.74 6.28
N SER A 57 4.07 -9.94 5.74
CA SER A 57 5.04 -11.04 5.67
C SER A 57 6.00 -10.96 4.46
N GLY A 58 5.98 -9.86 3.70
CA GLY A 58 6.83 -9.66 2.54
C GLY A 58 6.35 -10.37 1.27
N ALA A 59 5.05 -10.71 1.17
CA ALA A 59 4.51 -11.43 0.02
C ALA A 59 4.68 -10.70 -1.31
N LEU A 60 4.52 -9.37 -1.32
CA LEU A 60 4.81 -8.53 -2.48
C LEU A 60 6.29 -8.18 -2.54
N THR A 61 6.89 -7.80 -1.41
CA THR A 61 8.26 -7.33 -1.25
C THR A 61 9.30 -8.28 -1.82
N ARG A 62 9.13 -9.60 -1.63
CA ARG A 62 10.07 -10.62 -2.13
C ARG A 62 10.32 -10.57 -3.63
N HIS A 63 9.42 -9.95 -4.41
CA HIS A 63 9.56 -9.85 -5.86
C HIS A 63 10.47 -8.71 -6.32
N PHE A 64 10.84 -7.81 -5.41
CA PHE A 64 11.78 -6.72 -5.68
C PHE A 64 12.88 -6.59 -4.61
N LEU A 65 13.07 -7.66 -3.83
CA LEU A 65 14.11 -7.69 -2.80
C LEU A 65 15.51 -7.88 -3.39
N GLU A 66 15.62 -8.71 -4.46
CA GLU A 66 16.90 -8.96 -5.10
C GLU A 66 17.47 -7.66 -5.70
N GLY A 67 18.69 -7.32 -5.28
CA GLY A 67 19.39 -6.12 -5.72
C GLY A 67 18.95 -4.81 -5.05
N ASN A 68 18.07 -4.86 -4.05
CA ASN A 68 17.60 -3.69 -3.30
C ASN A 68 17.80 -3.86 -1.79
N GLU A 69 18.02 -2.75 -1.08
CA GLU A 69 17.94 -2.70 0.38
C GLU A 69 16.50 -2.33 0.77
N VAL A 70 15.78 -3.25 1.41
CA VAL A 70 14.36 -3.04 1.69
C VAL A 70 14.08 -2.92 3.18
N VAL A 71 13.45 -1.82 3.56
CA VAL A 71 12.84 -1.60 4.87
C VAL A 71 11.34 -1.85 4.76
N GLY A 72 10.79 -2.70 5.62
CA GLY A 72 9.37 -3.01 5.65
C GLY A 72 8.69 -2.48 6.91
N VAL A 73 7.63 -1.70 6.75
CA VAL A 73 6.83 -1.14 7.85
C VAL A 73 5.51 -1.87 7.96
N ASP A 74 5.17 -2.32 9.17
CA ASP A 74 3.84 -2.88 9.48
C ASP A 74 3.54 -2.75 10.99
N VAL A 75 2.27 -2.84 11.38
CA VAL A 75 1.86 -2.93 12.80
C VAL A 75 1.91 -4.37 13.32
N ASP A 76 1.81 -5.35 12.43
CA ASP A 76 1.78 -6.79 12.73
C ASP A 76 3.20 -7.33 12.93
N ARG A 77 3.63 -7.42 14.19
CA ARG A 77 4.95 -7.94 14.57
C ARG A 77 5.19 -9.38 14.13
N ALA A 78 4.14 -10.21 14.12
CA ALA A 78 4.27 -11.61 13.72
C ALA A 78 4.46 -11.74 12.21
N ALA A 79 3.82 -10.88 11.42
CA ALA A 79 4.05 -10.79 9.99
C ALA A 79 5.46 -10.26 9.69
N LEU A 80 5.89 -9.19 10.38
CA LEU A 80 7.24 -8.63 10.23
C LEU A 80 8.34 -9.63 10.54
N ALA A 81 8.16 -10.49 11.55
CA ALA A 81 9.13 -11.55 11.85
C ALA A 81 9.32 -12.55 10.69
N LYS A 82 8.30 -12.75 9.85
CA LYS A 82 8.44 -13.55 8.62
C LYS A 82 9.13 -12.75 7.51
N ALA A 83 8.81 -11.45 7.38
CA ALA A 83 9.47 -10.57 6.42
C ALA A 83 10.97 -10.47 6.68
N GLU A 84 11.38 -10.39 7.95
CA GLU A 84 12.79 -10.38 8.37
C GLU A 84 13.53 -11.64 7.90
N GLN A 85 12.90 -12.82 7.95
CA GLN A 85 13.48 -14.06 7.45
C GLN A 85 13.73 -14.06 5.93
N LEU A 86 13.07 -13.18 5.20
CA LEU A 86 13.31 -12.96 3.77
C LEU A 86 14.45 -11.97 3.50
N GLY A 87 14.98 -11.29 4.53
CA GLY A 87 16.02 -10.26 4.40
C GLY A 87 15.46 -8.83 4.35
N ILE A 88 14.20 -8.62 4.71
CA ILE A 88 13.58 -7.29 4.83
C ILE A 88 13.91 -6.73 6.21
N THR A 89 14.38 -5.49 6.31
CA THR A 89 14.61 -4.82 7.60
C THR A 89 13.27 -4.38 8.22
N PRO A 90 12.83 -4.96 9.35
CA PRO A 90 11.50 -4.70 9.88
C PRO A 90 11.46 -3.41 10.71
N VAL A 91 10.41 -2.63 10.52
CA VAL A 91 10.07 -1.47 11.38
C VAL A 91 8.61 -1.58 11.81
N VAL A 92 8.40 -1.68 13.12
CA VAL A 92 7.04 -1.72 13.68
C VAL A 92 6.52 -0.31 13.85
N ALA A 93 5.56 0.10 13.01
CA ALA A 93 4.93 1.41 13.10
C ALA A 93 3.49 1.39 12.57
N ASP A 94 2.67 2.32 13.07
CA ASP A 94 1.34 2.62 12.53
C ASP A 94 1.50 3.68 11.43
N VAL A 95 1.07 3.36 10.23
CA VAL A 95 1.14 4.28 9.07
C VAL A 95 0.17 5.46 9.16
N ASP A 96 -0.77 5.42 10.09
CA ASP A 96 -1.64 6.55 10.43
C ASP A 96 -0.98 7.57 11.39
N GLU A 97 0.23 7.28 11.87
CA GLU A 97 1.05 8.15 12.72
C GLU A 97 2.33 8.56 11.95
N PRO A 98 3.05 9.62 12.39
CA PRO A 98 4.33 9.97 11.78
C PRO A 98 5.31 8.78 11.79
N LEU A 99 5.90 8.50 10.65
CA LEU A 99 6.82 7.37 10.50
C LEU A 99 8.13 7.63 11.25
N PRO A 100 8.65 6.66 12.03
CA PRO A 100 9.92 6.77 12.75
C PRO A 100 11.12 6.57 11.81
N LEU A 101 11.13 7.31 10.70
CA LEU A 101 12.10 7.22 9.62
C LEU A 101 12.59 8.61 9.26
N ASP A 102 13.88 8.72 8.87
CA ASP A 102 14.48 9.98 8.49
C ASP A 102 13.94 10.49 7.13
N SER A 103 13.98 11.81 6.96
CA SER A 103 13.62 12.44 5.69
C SER A 103 14.64 12.11 4.61
N GLU A 104 14.20 12.07 3.36
CA GLU A 104 15.07 11.93 2.17
C GLU A 104 15.99 10.71 2.20
N THR A 105 15.47 9.59 2.71
CA THR A 105 16.24 8.37 2.92
C THR A 105 16.04 7.35 1.80
N PHE A 106 14.85 7.30 1.21
CA PHE A 106 14.48 6.25 0.28
C PHE A 106 14.44 6.73 -1.17
N ASP A 107 14.91 5.88 -2.08
CA ASP A 107 14.79 6.08 -3.52
C ASP A 107 13.39 5.74 -4.02
N VAL A 108 12.77 4.74 -3.37
CA VAL A 108 11.41 4.28 -3.72
C VAL A 108 10.60 4.01 -2.45
N VAL A 109 9.33 4.43 -2.45
CA VAL A 109 8.33 4.01 -1.46
C VAL A 109 7.24 3.20 -2.15
N VAL A 110 6.89 2.07 -1.55
CA VAL A 110 5.86 1.13 -2.00
C VAL A 110 4.67 1.17 -1.05
N ALA A 111 3.44 1.16 -1.59
CA ALA A 111 2.21 1.00 -0.84
C ALA A 111 1.22 0.12 -1.64
N GLY A 112 1.33 -1.19 -1.48
CA GLY A 112 0.50 -2.16 -2.18
C GLY A 112 -0.77 -2.50 -1.41
N GLU A 113 -1.96 -2.06 -1.89
CA GLU A 113 -3.25 -2.30 -1.21
C GLU A 113 -3.23 -1.80 0.25
N LEU A 114 -2.79 -0.58 0.44
CA LEU A 114 -2.66 0.04 1.76
C LEU A 114 -3.55 1.28 1.91
N LEU A 115 -3.57 2.18 0.91
CA LEU A 115 -4.19 3.50 1.03
C LEU A 115 -5.68 3.46 1.36
N GLU A 116 -6.37 2.40 0.94
CA GLU A 116 -7.79 2.18 1.25
C GLU A 116 -8.06 1.87 2.72
N HIS A 117 -7.05 1.43 3.46
CA HIS A 117 -7.16 1.04 4.86
C HIS A 117 -6.76 2.15 5.84
N VAL A 118 -6.02 3.17 5.41
CA VAL A 118 -5.55 4.23 6.30
C VAL A 118 -6.64 5.26 6.58
N ARG A 119 -6.63 5.86 7.77
CA ARG A 119 -7.61 6.88 8.15
C ARG A 119 -7.44 8.19 7.38
N PHE A 120 -6.19 8.58 7.16
CA PHE A 120 -5.84 9.86 6.52
C PHE A 120 -4.83 9.69 5.38
N PRO A 121 -5.26 9.22 4.19
CA PRO A 121 -4.36 8.95 3.06
C PRO A 121 -3.49 10.15 2.66
N SER A 122 -4.01 11.39 2.80
CA SER A 122 -3.24 12.61 2.50
C SER A 122 -2.10 12.83 3.49
N ALA A 123 -2.27 12.50 4.77
CA ALA A 123 -1.21 12.59 5.77
C ALA A 123 -0.10 11.55 5.48
N LEU A 124 -0.49 10.30 5.17
CA LEU A 124 0.47 9.28 4.78
C LEU A 124 1.24 9.66 3.51
N VAL A 125 0.57 10.22 2.50
CA VAL A 125 1.23 10.69 1.26
C VAL A 125 2.21 11.84 1.56
N GLY A 126 1.89 12.71 2.53
CA GLY A 126 2.82 13.73 3.04
C GLY A 126 4.08 13.09 3.68
N GLU A 127 3.92 12.05 4.49
CA GLU A 127 5.03 11.28 5.05
C GLU A 127 5.85 10.56 3.97
N VAL A 128 5.19 9.94 2.99
CA VAL A 128 5.84 9.35 1.81
C VAL A 128 6.73 10.41 1.11
N ARG A 129 6.20 11.60 0.88
CA ARG A 129 6.96 12.69 0.28
C ARG A 129 8.15 13.11 1.16
N ARG A 130 8.00 13.11 2.46
CA ARG A 130 9.06 13.45 3.41
C ARG A 130 10.20 12.45 3.38
N VAL A 131 9.91 11.15 3.38
CA VAL A 131 10.96 10.10 3.47
C VAL A 131 11.60 9.78 2.12
N LEU A 132 10.94 10.07 0.99
CA LEU A 132 11.53 9.95 -0.35
C LEU A 132 12.64 10.98 -0.54
N ARG A 133 13.68 10.63 -1.26
CA ARG A 133 14.66 11.57 -1.83
C ARG A 133 14.02 12.44 -2.92
N PRO A 134 14.60 13.61 -3.24
CA PRO A 134 14.26 14.30 -4.48
C PRO A 134 14.35 13.35 -5.68
N ASP A 135 13.38 13.45 -6.60
CA ASP A 135 13.22 12.54 -7.75
C ASP A 135 12.93 11.06 -7.41
N GLY A 136 12.74 10.74 -6.13
CA GLY A 136 12.34 9.41 -5.67
C GLY A 136 10.94 9.04 -6.14
N VAL A 137 10.68 7.74 -6.25
CA VAL A 137 9.45 7.19 -6.82
C VAL A 137 8.50 6.71 -5.74
N PHE A 138 7.25 7.11 -5.80
CA PHE A 138 6.15 6.51 -5.06
C PHE A 138 5.36 5.57 -5.97
N VAL A 139 5.29 4.30 -5.66
CA VAL A 139 4.51 3.29 -6.38
C VAL A 139 3.53 2.60 -5.45
N GLY A 140 2.30 2.41 -5.91
CA GLY A 140 1.30 1.73 -5.09
C GLY A 140 0.17 1.14 -5.91
N SER A 141 -0.72 0.43 -5.22
CA SER A 141 -1.96 -0.07 -5.81
C SER A 141 -3.12 0.09 -4.84
N VAL A 142 -4.31 0.23 -5.41
CA VAL A 142 -5.58 0.25 -4.68
C VAL A 142 -6.65 -0.49 -5.48
N PRO A 143 -7.69 -1.06 -4.84
CA PRO A 143 -8.80 -1.64 -5.54
C PRO A 143 -9.52 -0.62 -6.42
N ASN A 144 -9.94 -1.04 -7.62
CA ASN A 144 -10.83 -0.24 -8.45
C ASN A 144 -12.27 -0.32 -7.90
N ALA A 145 -12.58 0.50 -6.92
CA ALA A 145 -13.88 0.51 -6.26
C ALA A 145 -15.04 0.84 -7.22
N PHE A 146 -14.76 1.50 -8.34
CA PHE A 146 -15.78 1.93 -9.32
C PHE A 146 -15.91 1.03 -10.55
N ARG A 147 -15.37 -0.20 -10.50
CA ARG A 147 -15.60 -1.20 -11.55
C ARG A 147 -17.09 -1.52 -11.71
N VAL A 148 -17.48 -1.98 -12.90
CA VAL A 148 -18.89 -2.22 -13.25
C VAL A 148 -19.63 -3.11 -12.26
N GLN A 149 -18.97 -4.13 -11.73
CA GLN A 149 -19.58 -5.04 -10.74
C GLN A 149 -19.98 -4.28 -9.46
N ASN A 150 -19.14 -3.37 -8.97
CA ASN A 150 -19.43 -2.56 -7.79
C ASN A 150 -20.55 -1.55 -8.05
N ARG A 151 -20.59 -0.97 -9.26
CA ARG A 151 -21.70 -0.09 -9.69
C ARG A 151 -23.03 -0.84 -9.74
N LEU A 152 -23.04 -2.06 -10.26
CA LEU A 152 -24.23 -2.90 -10.29
C LEU A 152 -24.70 -3.34 -8.88
N ARG A 153 -23.76 -3.59 -7.98
CA ARG A 153 -24.07 -3.85 -6.57
C ARG A 153 -24.73 -2.65 -5.92
N PHE A 154 -24.12 -1.46 -6.07
CA PHE A 154 -24.66 -0.21 -5.55
C PHE A 154 -26.07 0.08 -6.11
N ALA A 155 -26.30 -0.10 -7.42
CA ALA A 155 -27.60 0.06 -8.06
C ALA A 155 -28.66 -0.91 -7.51
N ARG A 156 -28.26 -2.02 -6.88
CA ARG A 156 -29.14 -2.99 -6.18
C ARG A 156 -29.26 -2.71 -4.69
N GLY A 157 -28.81 -1.55 -4.19
CA GLY A 157 -28.83 -1.22 -2.76
C GLY A 157 -27.83 -2.01 -1.91
N LEU A 158 -26.82 -2.63 -2.53
CA LEU A 158 -25.76 -3.38 -1.85
C LEU A 158 -24.49 -2.53 -1.74
N GLN A 159 -23.73 -2.75 -0.67
CA GLN A 159 -22.41 -2.11 -0.55
C GLN A 159 -21.53 -2.47 -1.74
N PRO A 160 -20.86 -1.48 -2.39
CA PRO A 160 -19.96 -1.74 -3.51
C PRO A 160 -18.76 -2.61 -3.08
N GLU A 161 -18.10 -2.24 -2.00
CA GLU A 161 -17.02 -3.01 -1.42
C GLU A 161 -17.53 -4.09 -0.45
N ARG A 162 -16.82 -5.22 -0.41
CA ARG A 162 -17.12 -6.33 0.51
C ARG A 162 -16.18 -6.34 1.72
N ASP A 163 -15.06 -5.65 1.62
CA ASP A 163 -14.10 -5.54 2.69
C ASP A 163 -14.51 -4.43 3.66
N ALA A 164 -14.84 -4.80 4.90
CA ALA A 164 -15.24 -3.86 5.92
C ALA A 164 -14.07 -2.98 6.43
N THR A 165 -12.84 -3.33 6.08
CA THR A 165 -11.63 -2.57 6.46
C THR A 165 -11.26 -1.51 5.43
N HIS A 166 -11.89 -1.48 4.26
CA HIS A 166 -11.72 -0.40 3.29
C HIS A 166 -12.46 0.84 3.75
N LEU A 167 -11.71 1.82 4.23
CA LEU A 167 -12.23 3.12 4.66
C LEU A 167 -12.44 4.08 3.47
N HIS A 168 -11.67 3.88 2.39
CA HIS A 168 -11.68 4.74 1.22
C HIS A 168 -11.91 3.96 -0.08
N MET A 169 -12.58 4.64 -1.01
CA MET A 169 -12.81 4.16 -2.37
C MET A 169 -12.14 5.10 -3.37
N PHE A 170 -11.16 4.59 -4.10
CA PHE A 170 -10.38 5.40 -5.03
C PHE A 170 -10.89 5.33 -6.47
N THR A 171 -10.85 6.50 -7.13
CA THR A 171 -10.95 6.64 -8.59
C THR A 171 -9.60 7.08 -9.16
N PRO A 172 -9.35 6.92 -10.47
CA PRO A 172 -8.15 7.51 -11.08
C PRO A 172 -8.03 9.03 -10.87
N ALA A 173 -9.14 9.75 -10.82
CA ALA A 173 -9.15 11.19 -10.54
C ALA A 173 -8.80 11.46 -9.06
N GLY A 174 -9.35 10.66 -8.13
CA GLY A 174 -9.03 10.76 -6.70
C GLY A 174 -7.56 10.47 -6.40
N ILE A 175 -6.97 9.46 -7.07
CA ILE A 175 -5.53 9.17 -6.96
C ILE A 175 -4.70 10.37 -7.47
N ARG A 176 -5.05 10.97 -8.62
CA ARG A 176 -4.35 12.16 -9.12
C ARG A 176 -4.44 13.34 -8.18
N ALA A 177 -5.61 13.55 -7.56
CA ALA A 177 -5.79 14.62 -6.58
C ALA A 177 -4.97 14.36 -5.31
N LEU A 178 -4.91 13.11 -4.84
CA LEU A 178 -4.11 12.71 -3.68
C LEU A 178 -2.60 12.92 -3.92
N LEU A 179 -2.15 12.73 -5.17
CA LEU A 179 -0.75 12.84 -5.61
C LEU A 179 -0.46 14.19 -6.29
N ALA A 180 -1.21 15.26 -5.97
CA ALA A 180 -1.06 16.57 -6.62
C ALA A 180 0.33 17.20 -6.44
N ASP A 181 1.01 16.90 -5.34
CA ASP A 181 2.37 17.37 -5.02
C ASP A 181 3.50 16.52 -5.63
N PHE A 182 3.13 15.55 -6.47
CA PHE A 182 4.05 14.70 -7.22
C PHE A 182 3.94 15.00 -8.72
N THR A 183 4.99 14.66 -9.46
CA THR A 183 5.01 14.76 -10.93
C THR A 183 4.95 13.37 -11.57
N GLY A 184 4.78 13.32 -12.89
CA GLY A 184 4.84 12.07 -13.65
C GLY A 184 3.79 11.02 -13.25
N VAL A 185 2.66 11.43 -12.66
CA VAL A 185 1.63 10.50 -12.15
C VAL A 185 1.08 9.62 -13.28
N ARG A 186 1.37 8.34 -13.21
CA ARG A 186 0.86 7.29 -14.10
C ARG A 186 -0.12 6.41 -13.34
N ILE A 187 -1.22 6.00 -13.97
CA ILE A 187 -2.19 5.08 -13.37
C ILE A 187 -2.52 4.01 -14.40
N THR A 188 -2.25 2.76 -14.05
CA THR A 188 -2.45 1.58 -14.92
C THR A 188 -3.54 0.69 -14.32
N PRO A 189 -4.70 0.55 -15.00
CA PRO A 189 -5.73 -0.40 -14.59
C PRO A 189 -5.29 -1.84 -14.82
N LEU A 190 -5.41 -2.70 -13.80
CA LEU A 190 -4.98 -4.09 -13.83
C LEU A 190 -6.06 -5.09 -13.47
N GLY A 191 -5.79 -6.37 -13.80
CA GLY A 191 -6.67 -7.48 -13.48
C GLY A 191 -8.01 -7.41 -14.22
N GLY A 192 -8.84 -8.45 -14.00
CA GLY A 192 -10.17 -8.52 -14.60
C GLY A 192 -10.20 -9.20 -15.99
N ARG A 193 -11.07 -10.22 -16.11
CA ARG A 193 -11.20 -11.07 -17.30
C ARG A 193 -11.49 -10.30 -18.60
N TYR A 194 -12.21 -9.17 -18.49
CA TYR A 194 -12.69 -8.39 -19.65
C TYR A 194 -12.07 -7.01 -19.74
N ARG A 195 -10.94 -6.72 -19.03
CA ARG A 195 -10.30 -5.40 -19.03
C ARG A 195 -9.94 -4.88 -20.43
N ARG A 196 -9.67 -5.79 -21.40
CA ARG A 196 -9.35 -5.41 -22.79
C ARG A 196 -10.51 -4.69 -23.48
N LEU A 197 -11.76 -4.92 -23.07
CA LEU A 197 -12.94 -4.25 -23.62
C LEU A 197 -13.10 -2.83 -23.08
N HIS A 198 -12.86 -2.64 -21.78
CA HIS A 198 -12.93 -1.32 -21.15
C HIS A 198 -12.13 -1.32 -19.83
N ALA A 199 -10.85 -0.92 -19.90
CA ALA A 199 -9.92 -1.03 -18.76
C ALA A 199 -10.42 -0.33 -17.49
N ARG A 200 -10.95 0.89 -17.57
CA ARG A 200 -11.42 1.66 -16.40
C ARG A 200 -12.60 1.02 -15.68
N LEU A 201 -13.50 0.34 -16.41
CA LEU A 201 -14.72 -0.25 -15.83
C LEU A 201 -14.54 -1.70 -15.41
N LEU A 202 -13.60 -2.42 -16.01
CA LEU A 202 -13.49 -3.86 -15.90
C LEU A 202 -12.22 -4.34 -15.20
N SER A 203 -11.27 -3.41 -14.90
CA SER A 203 -10.10 -3.74 -14.08
C SER A 203 -10.48 -4.00 -12.63
N GLN A 204 -9.69 -4.81 -11.95
CA GLN A 204 -9.82 -5.07 -10.52
C GLN A 204 -9.12 -4.01 -9.70
N ASP A 205 -7.89 -3.65 -10.09
CA ASP A 205 -7.01 -2.76 -9.36
C ASP A 205 -6.51 -1.62 -10.24
N LEU A 206 -6.06 -0.56 -9.57
CA LEU A 206 -5.37 0.58 -10.13
C LEU A 206 -3.96 0.59 -9.53
N VAL A 207 -2.94 0.36 -10.36
CA VAL A 207 -1.54 0.59 -9.98
C VAL A 207 -1.17 2.01 -10.38
N PHE A 208 -0.52 2.73 -9.49
CA PHE A 208 -0.03 4.07 -9.76
C PHE A 208 1.47 4.18 -9.49
N SER A 209 2.12 5.10 -10.18
CA SER A 209 3.46 5.59 -9.86
C SER A 209 3.51 7.10 -10.00
N ALA A 210 4.35 7.75 -9.19
CA ALA A 210 4.53 9.20 -9.17
C ALA A 210 5.96 9.52 -8.72
N ILE A 211 6.48 10.68 -9.10
CA ILE A 211 7.84 11.12 -8.80
C ILE A 211 7.75 12.29 -7.84
N ARG A 212 8.52 12.25 -6.73
CA ARG A 212 8.66 13.39 -5.82
C ARG A 212 9.32 14.56 -6.55
N THR A 213 8.66 15.70 -6.54
CA THR A 213 9.30 16.95 -6.97
C THR A 213 10.41 17.38 -6.00
N ALA A 214 11.46 17.98 -6.53
CA ALA A 214 12.53 18.56 -5.75
C ALA A 214 12.04 19.60 -4.74
#